data_bc27b5eebbee715ca21633f152306372
#
_entry.id   bc27b5eebbee715ca21633f152306372
#
_cell.length_a   1.000
_cell.length_b   1.000
_cell.length_c   1.000
_cell.angle_alpha   90.00
_cell.angle_beta   90.00
_cell.angle_gamma   90.00
#
_symmetry.space_group_name_H-M   'P 1'
#
loop_
_entity.id
_entity.type
_entity.pdbx_description
1 polymer ?
#
loop_
_entity_poly.entity_id
_entity_poly.type
_entity_poly.pdbx_seq_one_letter_code
_entity_poly.pdbx_strand_id
1 'polypeptide(L)'
;VKGTIIDEKNISVKMIVINAMVAGIYAILTLAISPIAYSQIQFRLSEIIVFLAFYNKNYIPGLTIGCVIANMFSPFGMLDIIFGTISTILVCLAMYKVNNKYLAAFIGAIITGIIIGGELWYAYQIPYLINALYIATGELFVLIIGFLIFNILERNERFINLFMEQ
;
A
#
# COMPACT_ATOMS: atom_id res chain seq x y z
N VAL A 1 6.03 21.00 -1.38
CA VAL A 1 5.79 21.61 -2.68
C VAL A 1 5.15 20.53 -3.54
N LYS A 2 3.83 20.64 -3.82
CA LYS A 2 3.12 19.72 -4.71
C LYS A 2 3.65 19.92 -6.12
N GLY A 3 4.17 18.84 -6.68
CA GLY A 3 4.72 18.84 -8.04
C GLY A 3 3.75 19.36 -9.09
N THR A 4 4.29 20.10 -10.01
CA THR A 4 3.67 20.71 -11.18
C THR A 4 2.91 19.70 -12.01
N ILE A 5 1.75 20.10 -12.52
CA ILE A 5 0.92 19.34 -13.45
C ILE A 5 1.77 18.86 -14.63
N ILE A 6 2.05 17.56 -14.69
CA ILE A 6 2.72 16.96 -15.83
C ILE A 6 1.68 16.71 -16.92
N ASP A 7 1.97 17.23 -18.09
CA ASP A 7 1.24 17.07 -19.34
C ASP A 7 0.88 15.58 -19.57
N GLU A 8 -0.39 15.27 -19.75
CA GLU A 8 -0.97 13.91 -19.71
C GLU A 8 -0.51 12.96 -20.85
N LYS A 9 0.50 13.32 -21.64
CA LYS A 9 0.81 12.59 -22.88
C LYS A 9 2.06 11.73 -22.92
N ASN A 10 2.94 11.79 -21.91
CA ASN A 10 4.15 10.95 -21.93
C ASN A 10 4.41 10.31 -20.56
N ILE A 11 3.82 9.13 -20.33
CA ILE A 11 4.34 8.25 -19.28
C ILE A 11 5.77 7.93 -19.66
N SER A 12 6.73 8.54 -18.97
CA SER A 12 8.15 8.30 -19.23
C SER A 12 8.46 6.81 -19.10
N VAL A 13 9.20 6.24 -20.05
CA VAL A 13 9.71 4.85 -19.96
C VAL A 13 10.36 4.61 -18.59
N LYS A 14 11.04 5.62 -18.04
CA LYS A 14 11.61 5.59 -16.70
C LYS A 14 10.54 5.29 -15.63
N MET A 15 9.37 5.94 -15.69
CA MET A 15 8.29 5.72 -14.74
C MET A 15 7.69 4.31 -14.86
N ILE A 16 7.58 3.77 -16.07
CA ILE A 16 7.14 2.39 -16.28
C ILE A 16 8.09 1.40 -15.62
N VAL A 17 9.40 1.57 -15.84
CA VAL A 17 10.43 0.72 -15.22
C VAL A 17 10.39 0.81 -13.70
N ILE A 18 10.28 2.01 -13.15
CA ILE A 18 10.20 2.22 -11.69
C ILE A 18 8.94 1.55 -11.14
N ASN A 19 7.77 1.70 -11.78
CA ASN A 19 6.55 1.04 -11.34
C ASN A 19 6.66 -0.49 -11.41
N ALA A 20 7.32 -1.04 -12.41
CA ALA A 20 7.58 -2.49 -12.49
C ALA A 20 8.49 -2.96 -11.33
N MET A 21 9.51 -2.18 -10.97
CA MET A 21 10.36 -2.47 -9.81
C MET A 21 9.57 -2.39 -8.50
N VAL A 22 8.75 -1.34 -8.33
CA VAL A 22 7.88 -1.17 -7.16
C VAL A 22 6.94 -2.36 -7.02
N ALA A 23 6.31 -2.78 -8.12
CA ALA A 23 5.43 -3.96 -8.12
C ALA A 23 6.16 -5.24 -7.72
N GLY A 24 7.37 -5.46 -8.26
CA GLY A 24 8.19 -6.60 -7.89
C GLY A 24 8.60 -6.60 -6.42
N ILE A 25 9.05 -5.46 -5.90
CA ILE A 25 9.42 -5.30 -4.49
C ILE A 25 8.20 -5.54 -3.59
N TYR A 26 7.04 -4.97 -3.93
CA TYR A 26 5.80 -5.19 -3.18
C TYR A 26 5.46 -6.68 -3.08
N ALA A 27 5.46 -7.39 -4.21
CA ALA A 27 5.16 -8.81 -4.24
C ALA A 27 6.18 -9.62 -3.42
N ILE A 28 7.48 -9.37 -3.57
CA ILE A 28 8.54 -10.07 -2.82
C ILE A 28 8.38 -9.84 -1.32
N LEU A 29 8.16 -8.60 -0.87
CA LEU A 29 8.00 -8.28 0.56
C LEU A 29 6.77 -8.97 1.17
N THR A 30 5.67 -9.07 0.42
CA THR A 30 4.48 -9.80 0.89
C THR A 30 4.75 -11.31 0.97
N LEU A 31 5.31 -11.88 -0.10
CA LEU A 31 5.53 -13.33 -0.20
C LEU A 31 6.61 -13.84 0.74
N ALA A 32 7.63 -13.02 1.05
CA ALA A 32 8.70 -13.40 1.99
C ALA A 32 8.18 -13.69 3.39
N ILE A 33 7.07 -13.07 3.80
CA ILE A 33 6.43 -13.30 5.10
C ILE A 33 5.00 -13.81 4.94
N SER A 34 4.71 -14.54 3.87
CA SER A 34 3.36 -15.00 3.52
C SER A 34 2.54 -15.60 4.67
N PRO A 35 3.10 -16.43 5.59
CA PRO A 35 2.33 -16.98 6.72
C PRO A 35 1.77 -15.90 7.66
N ILE A 36 2.44 -14.74 7.76
CA ILE A 36 2.02 -13.62 8.60
C ILE A 36 1.19 -12.63 7.77
N ALA A 37 1.59 -12.41 6.52
CA ALA A 37 0.93 -11.49 5.61
C ALA A 37 -0.53 -11.87 5.31
N TYR A 38 -0.85 -13.17 5.31
CA TYR A 38 -2.18 -13.69 5.08
C TYR A 38 -2.82 -14.28 6.35
N SER A 39 -2.34 -13.90 7.54
CA SER A 39 -2.97 -14.25 8.82
C SER A 39 -4.17 -13.35 9.12
N GLN A 40 -4.89 -13.61 10.22
CA GLN A 40 -6.01 -12.77 10.65
C GLN A 40 -5.64 -11.29 10.91
N ILE A 41 -4.39 -11.01 11.29
CA ILE A 41 -3.90 -9.64 11.52
C ILE A 41 -3.45 -9.00 10.20
N GLN A 42 -3.16 -9.80 9.18
CA GLN A 42 -2.69 -9.38 7.85
C GLN A 42 -1.50 -8.39 7.89
N PHE A 43 -0.48 -8.74 8.64
CA PHE A 43 0.74 -7.93 8.74
C PHE A 43 1.57 -8.04 7.46
N ARG A 44 1.46 -7.04 6.57
CA ARG A 44 2.12 -7.02 5.25
C ARG A 44 3.25 -6.00 5.23
N LEU A 45 4.51 -6.45 5.13
CA LEU A 45 5.67 -5.56 5.01
C LEU A 45 5.63 -4.69 3.74
N SER A 46 4.96 -5.13 2.70
CA SER A 46 4.78 -4.36 1.47
C SER A 46 4.04 -3.04 1.68
N GLU A 47 3.21 -2.92 2.72
CA GLU A 47 2.49 -1.68 3.02
C GLU A 47 3.44 -0.54 3.43
N ILE A 48 4.68 -0.85 3.84
CA ILE A 48 5.72 0.16 4.05
C ILE A 48 5.94 1.01 2.80
N ILE A 49 6.00 0.38 1.61
CA ILE A 49 6.26 1.10 0.36
C ILE A 49 5.02 1.80 -0.22
N VAL A 50 3.83 1.56 0.33
CA VAL A 50 2.61 2.29 -0.06
C VAL A 50 2.76 3.79 0.21
N PHE A 51 3.63 4.19 1.15
CA PHE A 51 3.99 5.59 1.36
C PHE A 51 4.57 6.29 0.11
N LEU A 52 5.05 5.57 -0.91
CA LEU A 52 5.41 6.19 -2.19
C LEU A 52 4.23 6.94 -2.80
N ALA A 53 3.00 6.44 -2.64
CA ALA A 53 1.80 7.10 -3.12
C ALA A 53 1.51 8.44 -2.39
N PHE A 54 1.93 8.59 -1.13
CA PHE A 54 1.83 9.85 -0.39
C PHE A 54 2.62 10.97 -1.07
N TYR A 55 3.78 10.66 -1.64
CA TYR A 55 4.65 11.63 -2.31
C TYR A 55 4.25 11.85 -3.77
N ASN A 56 3.91 10.78 -4.49
CA ASN A 56 3.61 10.88 -5.92
C ASN A 56 2.58 9.81 -6.35
N LYS A 57 1.46 10.28 -6.87
CA LYS A 57 0.37 9.42 -7.40
C LYS A 57 0.81 8.47 -8.51
N ASN A 58 1.90 8.79 -9.22
CA ASN A 58 2.40 7.99 -10.32
C ASN A 58 2.92 6.60 -9.90
N TYR A 59 3.08 6.36 -8.59
CA TYR A 59 3.41 5.04 -8.04
C TYR A 59 2.20 4.14 -7.80
N ILE A 60 0.99 4.69 -7.82
CA ILE A 60 -0.24 3.92 -7.56
C ILE A 60 -0.37 2.70 -8.50
N PRO A 61 -0.08 2.80 -9.82
CA PRO A 61 -0.15 1.64 -10.70
C PRO A 61 0.81 0.51 -10.28
N GLY A 62 2.07 0.85 -9.95
CA GLY A 62 3.05 -0.14 -9.51
C GLY A 62 2.66 -0.85 -8.21
N LEU A 63 2.21 -0.08 -7.22
CA LEU A 63 1.72 -0.61 -5.94
C LEU A 63 0.50 -1.51 -6.14
N THR A 64 -0.45 -1.09 -6.99
CA THR A 64 -1.65 -1.87 -7.32
C THR A 64 -1.30 -3.19 -8.01
N ILE A 65 -0.43 -3.15 -9.02
CA ILE A 65 0.01 -4.36 -9.73
C ILE A 65 0.76 -5.30 -8.78
N GLY A 66 1.61 -4.76 -7.92
CA GLY A 66 2.33 -5.53 -6.90
C GLY A 66 1.38 -6.23 -5.94
N CYS A 67 0.32 -5.54 -5.50
CA CYS A 67 -0.73 -6.10 -4.66
C CYS A 67 -1.48 -7.24 -5.37
N VAL A 68 -1.87 -7.04 -6.64
CA VAL A 68 -2.50 -8.11 -7.44
C VAL A 68 -1.61 -9.33 -7.52
N ILE A 69 -0.34 -9.16 -7.88
CA ILE A 69 0.62 -10.29 -8.00
C ILE A 69 0.77 -11.00 -6.65
N ALA A 70 0.95 -10.26 -5.55
CA ALA A 70 1.06 -10.87 -4.23
C ALA A 70 -0.19 -11.67 -3.87
N ASN A 71 -1.38 -11.11 -4.10
CA ASN A 71 -2.65 -11.75 -3.75
C ASN A 71 -3.01 -12.95 -4.63
N MET A 72 -2.39 -13.12 -5.80
CA MET A 72 -2.51 -14.38 -6.59
C MET A 72 -1.97 -15.59 -5.82
N PHE A 73 -1.11 -15.40 -4.85
CA PHE A 73 -0.55 -16.46 -4.00
C PHE A 73 -1.23 -16.55 -2.63
N SER A 74 -2.27 -15.76 -2.41
CA SER A 74 -3.04 -15.80 -1.16
C SER A 74 -3.85 -17.09 -1.04
N PRO A 75 -3.95 -17.68 0.18
CA PRO A 75 -4.85 -18.78 0.44
C PRO A 75 -6.33 -18.41 0.30
N PHE A 76 -6.67 -17.12 0.30
CA PHE A 76 -8.04 -16.62 0.13
C PHE A 76 -8.46 -16.44 -1.33
N GLY A 77 -7.52 -16.62 -2.27
CA GLY A 77 -7.78 -16.68 -3.71
C GLY A 77 -8.31 -15.38 -4.31
N MET A 78 -9.37 -15.51 -5.14
CA MET A 78 -9.92 -14.37 -5.88
C MET A 78 -10.47 -13.25 -4.99
N LEU A 79 -10.92 -13.55 -3.79
CA LEU A 79 -11.44 -12.54 -2.87
C LEU A 79 -10.33 -11.58 -2.46
N ASP A 80 -9.18 -12.10 -2.05
CA ASP A 80 -8.02 -11.29 -1.66
C ASP A 80 -7.49 -10.45 -2.85
N ILE A 81 -7.57 -10.98 -4.08
CA ILE A 81 -7.21 -10.20 -5.28
C ILE A 81 -8.15 -9.00 -5.42
N ILE A 82 -9.45 -9.19 -5.30
CA ILE A 82 -10.44 -8.13 -5.50
C ILE A 82 -10.41 -7.13 -4.34
N PHE A 83 -10.63 -7.60 -3.12
CA PHE A 83 -10.73 -6.73 -1.95
C PHE A 83 -9.38 -6.08 -1.59
N GLY A 84 -8.29 -6.83 -1.65
CA GLY A 84 -6.95 -6.32 -1.41
C GLY A 84 -6.54 -5.26 -2.43
N THR A 85 -6.84 -5.48 -3.71
CA THR A 85 -6.54 -4.49 -4.77
C THR A 85 -7.36 -3.22 -4.59
N ILE A 86 -8.67 -3.34 -4.32
CA ILE A 86 -9.54 -2.19 -4.06
C ILE A 86 -9.04 -1.42 -2.82
N SER A 87 -8.69 -2.14 -1.75
CA SER A 87 -8.13 -1.53 -0.54
C SER A 87 -6.87 -0.74 -0.85
N THR A 88 -5.89 -1.34 -1.52
CA THR A 88 -4.61 -0.70 -1.87
C THR A 88 -4.83 0.56 -2.72
N ILE A 89 -5.70 0.52 -3.72
CA ILE A 89 -6.03 1.70 -4.54
C ILE A 89 -6.62 2.82 -3.68
N LEU A 90 -7.60 2.51 -2.83
CA LEU A 90 -8.26 3.50 -1.99
C LEU A 90 -7.31 4.09 -0.94
N VAL A 91 -6.46 3.26 -0.33
CA VAL A 91 -5.41 3.71 0.60
C VAL A 91 -4.44 4.66 -0.10
N CYS A 92 -3.91 4.27 -1.26
CA CYS A 92 -2.99 5.10 -2.04
C CYS A 92 -3.61 6.45 -2.42
N LEU A 93 -4.85 6.44 -2.91
CA LEU A 93 -5.57 7.66 -3.28
C LEU A 93 -5.84 8.56 -2.07
N ALA A 94 -6.20 7.98 -0.94
CA ALA A 94 -6.43 8.72 0.30
C ALA A 94 -5.11 9.32 0.83
N MET A 95 -4.03 8.54 0.85
CA MET A 95 -2.70 9.01 1.27
C MET A 95 -2.20 10.17 0.40
N TYR A 96 -2.39 10.10 -0.92
CA TYR A 96 -2.00 11.16 -1.83
C TYR A 96 -2.72 12.49 -1.56
N LYS A 97 -3.98 12.43 -1.09
CA LYS A 97 -4.81 13.62 -0.85
C LYS A 97 -4.50 14.33 0.47
N VAL A 98 -3.87 13.68 1.43
CA VAL A 98 -3.56 14.27 2.73
C VAL A 98 -2.12 14.79 2.77
N ASN A 99 -1.88 15.82 3.60
CA ASN A 99 -0.55 16.44 3.73
C ASN A 99 0.19 15.99 5.02
N ASN A 100 -0.48 15.23 5.88
CA ASN A 100 0.07 14.79 7.16
C ASN A 100 0.27 13.27 7.13
N LYS A 101 1.50 12.82 7.34
CA LYS A 101 1.89 11.40 7.29
C LYS A 101 1.20 10.55 8.37
N TYR A 102 1.00 11.12 9.56
CA TYR A 102 0.27 10.42 10.64
C TYR A 102 -1.20 10.21 10.25
N LEU A 103 -1.81 11.25 9.67
CA LEU A 103 -3.17 11.15 9.17
C LEU A 103 -3.27 10.17 8.00
N ALA A 104 -2.28 10.16 7.11
CA ALA A 104 -2.19 9.21 6.01
C ALA A 104 -2.15 7.76 6.51
N ALA A 105 -1.29 7.46 7.50
CA ALA A 105 -1.20 6.14 8.12
C ALA A 105 -2.51 5.74 8.80
N PHE A 106 -3.12 6.65 9.54
CA PHE A 106 -4.38 6.39 10.24
C PHE A 106 -5.54 6.11 9.28
N ILE A 107 -5.69 6.93 8.24
CA ILE A 107 -6.72 6.72 7.20
C ILE A 107 -6.47 5.42 6.44
N GLY A 108 -5.22 5.11 6.08
CA GLY A 108 -4.84 3.86 5.44
C GLY A 108 -5.28 2.66 6.27
N ALA A 109 -4.95 2.65 7.54
CA ALA A 109 -5.33 1.59 8.47
C ALA A 109 -6.85 1.39 8.60
N ILE A 110 -7.60 2.49 8.66
CA ILE A 110 -9.07 2.43 8.72
C ILE A 110 -9.64 1.84 7.41
N ILE A 111 -9.19 2.30 6.26
CA ILE A 111 -9.67 1.83 4.96
C ILE A 111 -9.40 0.33 4.84
N THR A 112 -8.17 -0.12 5.11
CA THR A 112 -7.80 -1.53 5.06
C THR A 112 -8.62 -2.36 6.05
N GLY A 113 -8.77 -1.91 7.30
CA GLY A 113 -9.56 -2.58 8.31
C GLY A 113 -11.03 -2.78 7.89
N ILE A 114 -11.65 -1.76 7.31
CA ILE A 114 -13.04 -1.83 6.84
C ILE A 114 -13.18 -2.81 5.67
N ILE A 115 -12.32 -2.70 4.66
CA ILE A 115 -12.45 -3.47 3.41
C ILE A 115 -12.09 -4.94 3.65
N ILE A 116 -10.93 -5.21 4.23
CA ILE A 116 -10.45 -6.57 4.47
C ILE A 116 -11.22 -7.23 5.62
N GLY A 117 -11.64 -6.46 6.63
CA GLY A 117 -12.56 -6.95 7.65
C GLY A 117 -13.89 -7.40 7.06
N GLY A 118 -14.41 -6.66 6.07
CA GLY A 118 -15.60 -7.02 5.31
C GLY A 118 -15.41 -8.26 4.46
N GLU A 119 -14.27 -8.43 3.82
CA GLU A 119 -13.89 -9.62 3.08
C GLU A 119 -13.93 -10.88 3.96
N LEU A 120 -13.24 -10.85 5.09
CA LEU A 120 -13.16 -11.99 6.00
C LEU A 120 -14.51 -12.31 6.67
N TRP A 121 -15.33 -11.29 6.94
CA TRP A 121 -16.69 -11.50 7.38
C TRP A 121 -17.54 -12.21 6.31
N TYR A 122 -17.46 -11.77 5.07
CA TYR A 122 -18.20 -12.35 3.96
C TYR A 122 -17.77 -13.79 3.67
N ALA A 123 -16.44 -14.02 3.61
CA ALA A 123 -15.88 -15.30 3.21
C ALA A 123 -15.95 -16.38 4.31
N TYR A 124 -15.72 -15.98 5.57
CA TYR A 124 -15.48 -16.93 6.67
C TYR A 124 -16.42 -16.73 7.85
N GLN A 125 -17.39 -15.81 7.76
CA GLN A 125 -18.33 -15.48 8.82
C GLN A 125 -17.65 -15.06 10.14
N ILE A 126 -16.43 -14.54 10.07
CA ILE A 126 -15.68 -14.01 11.22
C ILE A 126 -16.36 -12.72 11.68
N PRO A 127 -16.51 -12.46 13.00
CA PRO A 127 -17.14 -11.25 13.50
C PRO A 127 -16.48 -9.98 12.93
N TYR A 128 -17.23 -9.22 12.16
CA TYR A 128 -16.73 -8.09 11.37
C TYR A 128 -15.93 -7.07 12.20
N LEU A 129 -16.53 -6.55 13.26
CA LEU A 129 -15.95 -5.44 14.01
C LEU A 129 -14.62 -5.79 14.67
N ILE A 130 -14.54 -6.95 15.30
CA ILE A 130 -13.32 -7.41 15.98
C ILE A 130 -12.22 -7.63 14.96
N ASN A 131 -12.57 -8.26 13.83
CA ASN A 131 -11.59 -8.55 12.78
C ASN A 131 -11.11 -7.29 12.08
N ALA A 132 -12.01 -6.34 11.78
CA ALA A 132 -11.66 -5.03 11.22
C ALA A 132 -10.69 -4.26 12.14
N LEU A 133 -10.89 -4.33 13.46
CA LEU A 133 -9.99 -3.72 14.44
C LEU A 133 -8.61 -4.39 14.47
N TYR A 134 -8.54 -5.72 14.41
CA TYR A 134 -7.26 -6.43 14.34
C TYR A 134 -6.48 -6.05 13.09
N ILE A 135 -7.12 -6.05 11.93
CA ILE A 135 -6.49 -5.69 10.66
C ILE A 135 -6.05 -4.22 10.68
N ALA A 136 -6.93 -3.29 11.10
CA ALA A 136 -6.58 -1.89 11.20
C ALA A 136 -5.40 -1.64 12.14
N THR A 137 -5.31 -2.38 13.26
CA THR A 137 -4.19 -2.25 14.20
C THR A 137 -2.89 -2.77 13.58
N GLY A 138 -2.91 -3.92 12.93
CA GLY A 138 -1.75 -4.49 12.23
C GLY A 138 -1.26 -3.56 11.13
N GLU A 139 -2.17 -3.07 10.30
CA GLU A 139 -1.90 -2.13 9.22
C GLU A 139 -1.31 -0.81 9.74
N LEU A 140 -1.92 -0.23 10.78
CA LEU A 140 -1.42 1.00 11.40
C LEU A 140 0.02 0.85 11.89
N PHE A 141 0.37 -0.29 12.47
CA PHE A 141 1.72 -0.56 12.95
C PHE A 141 2.72 -0.60 11.79
N VAL A 142 2.39 -1.27 10.69
CA VAL A 142 3.24 -1.33 9.49
C VAL A 142 3.38 0.04 8.84
N LEU A 143 2.28 0.80 8.74
CA LEU A 143 2.30 2.15 8.17
C LEU A 143 3.09 3.14 9.03
N ILE A 144 3.08 3.00 10.37
CA ILE A 144 3.95 3.79 11.25
C ILE A 144 5.42 3.48 10.98
N ILE A 145 5.78 2.20 10.87
CA ILE A 145 7.15 1.82 10.49
C ILE A 145 7.50 2.41 9.13
N GLY A 146 6.58 2.32 8.17
CA GLY A 146 6.75 2.88 6.84
C GLY A 146 7.08 4.37 6.89
N PHE A 147 6.26 5.15 7.58
CA PHE A 147 6.50 6.60 7.65
C PHE A 147 7.81 6.95 8.37
N LEU A 148 8.23 6.20 9.38
CA LEU A 148 9.52 6.40 10.04
C LEU A 148 10.69 6.14 9.10
N ILE A 149 10.62 5.06 8.31
CA ILE A 149 11.61 4.75 7.28
C ILE A 149 11.66 5.88 6.23
N PHE A 150 10.51 6.33 5.73
CA PHE A 150 10.47 7.41 4.74
C PHE A 150 10.95 8.74 5.30
N ASN A 151 10.75 9.05 6.58
CA ASN A 151 11.35 10.24 7.22
C ASN A 151 12.88 10.18 7.25
N ILE A 152 13.47 9.00 7.33
CA ILE A 152 14.93 8.83 7.22
C ILE A 152 15.37 8.97 5.76
N LEU A 153 14.65 8.36 4.84
CA LEU A 153 14.95 8.40 3.41
C LEU A 153 14.84 9.81 2.81
N GLU A 154 13.92 10.64 3.31
CA GLU A 154 13.78 12.06 2.92
C GLU A 154 15.01 12.92 3.24
N ARG A 155 15.93 12.46 4.08
CA ARG A 155 17.19 13.16 4.35
C ARG A 155 18.23 12.94 3.26
N ASN A 156 17.99 12.00 2.34
CA ASN A 156 18.90 11.68 1.25
C ASN A 156 18.44 12.34 -0.04
N GLU A 157 19.19 13.34 -0.51
CA GLU A 157 18.91 14.09 -1.74
C GLU A 157 18.75 13.18 -2.97
N ARG A 158 19.52 12.08 -3.05
CA ARG A 158 19.39 11.13 -4.16
C ARG A 158 18.04 10.43 -4.16
N PHE A 159 17.51 10.11 -2.97
CA PHE A 159 16.20 9.49 -2.85
C PHE A 159 15.09 10.48 -3.24
N ILE A 160 15.18 11.73 -2.80
CA ILE A 160 14.22 12.79 -3.16
C ILE A 160 14.17 12.96 -4.67
N ASN A 161 15.32 13.17 -5.32
CA ASN A 161 15.41 13.38 -6.77
C ASN A 161 14.96 12.16 -7.59
N LEU A 162 15.12 10.95 -7.06
CA LEU A 162 14.75 9.72 -7.77
C LEU A 162 13.26 9.38 -7.63
N PHE A 163 12.68 9.62 -6.46
CA PHE A 163 11.35 9.12 -6.11
C PHE A 163 10.31 10.19 -5.80
N MET A 164 10.70 11.39 -5.43
CA MET A 164 9.76 12.44 -4.98
C MET A 164 9.56 13.57 -5.98
N GLU A 165 10.53 13.87 -6.83
CA GLU A 165 10.52 15.00 -7.79
C GLU A 165 10.18 14.61 -9.24
N GLN A 166 9.54 13.46 -9.46
CA GLN A 166 9.17 13.02 -10.81
C GLN A 166 7.72 13.30 -11.15
#